data_158e8bda1ab256771e74a14687919153
#
_entry.id   158e8bda1ab256771e74a14687919153
#
_cell.length_a   1.000
_cell.length_b   1.000
_cell.length_c   1.000
_cell.angle_alpha   90.00
_cell.angle_beta   90.00
_cell.angle_gamma   90.00
#
_symmetry.space_group_name_H-M   'P 1'
#
loop_
_entity.id
_entity.type
_entity.pdbx_description
1 polymer ?
#
loop_
_entity_poly.entity_id
_entity_poly.type
_entity_poly.pdbx_seq_one_letter_code
_entity_poly.pdbx_strand_id
1 'polypeptide(L)'
;MPAGDRGILSNPALTEAFRDNVDIAVGIAETLGTRAFNALYGNRIDEYSPAAQDHVGTENLAYAARAADRIGATVLVEPVSGAPRYPLTTAADAIRVIDRVHSEHGATNLRLLADFYHLHVNGDDITAAIDDYASRIGHVQIADAPGRGEPGTGEIPLRTYLEQLTGHGYRGYVGLEYKATKPDTFEWLPRAERVATLQPRAETRI
;
A
#
# COMPACT_ATOMS: atom_id res chain seq x y z
N MET A 1 -16.64 0.31 -5.59
CA MET A 1 -16.08 -0.36 -6.78
C MET A 1 -16.92 -1.60 -7.07
N PRO A 2 -17.19 -1.98 -8.32
CA PRO A 2 -17.82 -3.24 -8.65
C PRO A 2 -17.04 -4.44 -8.08
N ALA A 3 -17.74 -5.56 -7.83
CA ALA A 3 -17.09 -6.76 -7.30
C ALA A 3 -15.99 -7.25 -8.27
N GLY A 4 -14.78 -7.45 -7.76
CA GLY A 4 -13.60 -7.86 -8.55
C GLY A 4 -12.77 -6.73 -9.15
N ASP A 5 -13.21 -5.48 -9.03
CA ASP A 5 -12.43 -4.32 -9.44
C ASP A 5 -11.23 -4.10 -8.50
N ARG A 6 -10.06 -3.85 -9.08
CA ARG A 6 -8.79 -3.65 -8.37
C ARG A 6 -8.23 -2.24 -8.57
N GLY A 7 -9.11 -1.26 -8.72
CA GLY A 7 -8.74 0.11 -9.02
C GLY A 7 -8.88 0.47 -10.50
N ILE A 8 -8.83 1.77 -10.76
CA ILE A 8 -9.04 2.35 -12.09
C ILE A 8 -7.88 3.24 -12.54
N LEU A 9 -6.82 3.30 -11.73
CA LEU A 9 -5.71 4.25 -11.89
C LEU A 9 -5.06 4.16 -13.27
N SER A 10 -4.83 2.95 -13.79
CA SER A 10 -4.18 2.74 -15.09
C SER A 10 -5.15 2.56 -16.27
N ASN A 11 -6.45 2.80 -16.06
CA ASN A 11 -7.45 2.67 -17.11
C ASN A 11 -7.57 3.99 -17.90
N PRO A 12 -7.17 4.02 -19.20
CA PRO A 12 -7.24 5.24 -20.02
C PRO A 12 -8.65 5.83 -20.15
N ALA A 13 -9.68 4.99 -20.19
CA ALA A 13 -11.06 5.45 -20.30
C ALA A 13 -11.61 6.07 -19.00
N LEU A 14 -10.95 5.85 -17.86
CA LEU A 14 -11.42 6.27 -16.54
C LEU A 14 -10.51 7.31 -15.87
N THR A 15 -9.64 7.95 -16.64
CA THR A 15 -8.68 8.95 -16.11
C THR A 15 -9.37 10.10 -15.40
N GLU A 16 -10.45 10.65 -15.97
CA GLU A 16 -11.22 11.75 -15.38
C GLU A 16 -11.87 11.29 -14.07
N ALA A 17 -12.56 10.16 -14.09
CA ALA A 17 -13.19 9.59 -12.89
C ALA A 17 -12.18 9.27 -11.77
N PHE A 18 -10.96 8.85 -12.12
CA PHE A 18 -9.89 8.66 -11.15
C PHE A 18 -9.47 9.98 -10.51
N ARG A 19 -9.26 11.03 -11.31
CA ARG A 19 -8.83 12.35 -10.81
C ARG A 19 -9.89 13.01 -9.95
N ASP A 20 -11.16 12.94 -10.34
CA ASP A 20 -12.28 13.41 -9.54
C ASP A 20 -12.33 12.70 -8.17
N ASN A 21 -12.12 11.38 -8.17
CA ASN A 21 -12.07 10.61 -6.93
C ASN A 21 -10.88 11.03 -6.05
N VAL A 22 -9.71 11.31 -6.63
CA VAL A 22 -8.55 11.83 -5.89
C VAL A 22 -8.89 13.15 -5.20
N ASP A 23 -9.51 14.10 -5.91
CA ASP A 23 -9.84 15.41 -5.36
C ASP A 23 -10.86 15.30 -4.21
N ILE A 24 -11.86 14.43 -4.36
CA ILE A 24 -12.81 14.12 -3.28
C ILE A 24 -12.09 13.50 -2.07
N ALA A 25 -11.25 12.50 -2.31
CA ALA A 25 -10.53 11.81 -1.24
C ALA A 25 -9.60 12.77 -0.46
N VAL A 26 -8.89 13.64 -1.17
CA VAL A 26 -8.02 14.66 -0.55
C VAL A 26 -8.84 15.66 0.27
N GLY A 27 -9.99 16.12 -0.23
CA GLY A 27 -10.89 17.00 0.53
C GLY A 27 -11.42 16.37 1.82
N ILE A 28 -11.79 15.09 1.78
CA ILE A 28 -12.19 14.33 2.98
C ILE A 28 -11.00 14.20 3.95
N ALA A 29 -9.83 13.86 3.42
CA ALA A 29 -8.62 13.66 4.21
C ALA A 29 -8.15 14.94 4.92
N GLU A 30 -8.31 16.10 4.30
CA GLU A 30 -8.03 17.39 4.92
C GLU A 30 -8.86 17.58 6.19
N THR A 31 -10.15 17.22 6.13
CA THR A 31 -11.06 17.29 7.28
C THR A 31 -10.73 16.26 8.37
N LEU A 32 -10.39 15.02 7.98
CA LEU A 32 -10.16 13.91 8.91
C LEU A 32 -8.70 13.81 9.40
N GLY A 33 -7.78 14.59 8.83
CA GLY A 33 -6.35 14.49 9.15
C GLY A 33 -5.67 13.25 8.57
N THR A 34 -6.24 12.59 7.54
CA THR A 34 -5.63 11.45 6.85
C THR A 34 -4.36 11.88 6.14
N ARG A 35 -3.30 11.06 6.21
CA ARG A 35 -1.99 11.37 5.63
C ARG A 35 -1.43 10.31 4.69
N ALA A 36 -2.22 9.30 4.34
CA ALA A 36 -1.83 8.28 3.39
C ALA A 36 -3.04 7.78 2.59
N PHE A 37 -2.84 7.55 1.29
CA PHE A 37 -3.86 7.05 0.37
C PHE A 37 -3.32 5.85 -0.38
N ASN A 38 -4.05 4.74 -0.36
CA ASN A 38 -3.74 3.62 -1.24
C ASN A 38 -4.33 3.86 -2.63
N ALA A 39 -3.48 3.89 -3.65
CA ALA A 39 -3.87 4.05 -5.05
C ALA A 39 -3.72 2.72 -5.79
N LEU A 40 -4.81 1.95 -5.85
CA LEU A 40 -4.85 0.67 -6.54
C LEU A 40 -4.68 0.86 -8.05
N TYR A 41 -3.66 0.17 -8.60
CA TYR A 41 -3.20 0.36 -9.99
C TYR A 41 -4.26 -0.03 -11.04
N GLY A 42 -5.04 -1.05 -10.76
CA GLY A 42 -6.06 -1.59 -11.66
C GLY A 42 -5.58 -2.81 -12.45
N ASN A 43 -6.54 -3.65 -12.83
CA ASN A 43 -6.28 -4.79 -13.71
C ASN A 43 -5.94 -4.32 -15.12
N ARG A 44 -5.13 -5.09 -15.84
CA ARG A 44 -4.95 -4.92 -17.29
C ARG A 44 -6.26 -5.15 -18.03
N ILE A 45 -6.54 -4.31 -19.00
CA ILE A 45 -7.70 -4.38 -19.89
C ILE A 45 -7.24 -4.56 -21.33
N ASP A 46 -7.97 -5.35 -22.10
CA ASP A 46 -7.53 -5.82 -23.42
C ASP A 46 -7.61 -4.72 -24.50
N GLU A 47 -8.47 -3.72 -24.29
CA GLU A 47 -8.70 -2.60 -25.21
C GLU A 47 -7.49 -1.68 -25.38
N TYR A 48 -6.52 -1.73 -24.45
CA TYR A 48 -5.34 -0.87 -24.45
C TYR A 48 -4.05 -1.68 -24.29
N SER A 49 -3.00 -1.26 -24.97
CA SER A 49 -1.69 -1.87 -24.75
C SER A 49 -1.19 -1.67 -23.32
N PRO A 50 -0.40 -2.62 -22.77
CA PRO A 50 0.21 -2.43 -21.45
C PRO A 50 0.98 -1.11 -21.31
N ALA A 51 1.70 -0.69 -22.36
CA ALA A 51 2.46 0.56 -22.36
C ALA A 51 1.54 1.80 -22.26
N ALA A 52 0.39 1.80 -22.94
CA ALA A 52 -0.58 2.89 -22.82
C ALA A 52 -1.18 2.97 -21.41
N GLN A 53 -1.49 1.81 -20.82
CA GLN A 53 -2.00 1.72 -19.45
C GLN A 53 -0.94 2.17 -18.43
N ASP A 54 0.33 1.80 -18.62
CA ASP A 54 1.43 2.23 -17.74
C ASP A 54 1.72 3.73 -17.87
N HIS A 55 1.61 4.30 -19.04
CA HIS A 55 1.72 5.75 -19.23
C HIS A 55 0.61 6.49 -18.47
N VAL A 56 -0.64 6.07 -18.62
CA VAL A 56 -1.78 6.66 -17.89
C VAL A 56 -1.61 6.45 -16.37
N GLY A 57 -1.15 5.27 -15.95
CA GLY A 57 -0.85 5.00 -14.54
C GLY A 57 0.18 5.97 -13.96
N THR A 58 1.24 6.26 -14.70
CA THR A 58 2.29 7.23 -14.31
C THR A 58 1.72 8.64 -14.18
N GLU A 59 0.96 9.10 -15.18
CA GLU A 59 0.31 10.42 -15.16
C GLU A 59 -0.68 10.58 -13.99
N ASN A 60 -1.49 9.57 -13.74
CA ASN A 60 -2.49 9.60 -12.69
C ASN A 60 -1.86 9.51 -11.28
N LEU A 61 -0.79 8.74 -11.11
CA LEU A 61 -0.03 8.73 -9.85
C LEU A 61 0.63 10.09 -9.60
N ALA A 62 1.18 10.73 -10.63
CA ALA A 62 1.74 12.06 -10.51
C ALA A 62 0.67 13.09 -10.13
N TYR A 63 -0.55 12.97 -10.69
CA TYR A 63 -1.68 13.81 -10.30
C TYR A 63 -2.05 13.60 -8.83
N ALA A 64 -2.21 12.33 -8.41
CA ALA A 64 -2.55 11.99 -7.04
C ALA A 64 -1.47 12.45 -6.04
N ALA A 65 -0.19 12.29 -6.39
CA ALA A 65 0.93 12.76 -5.60
C ALA A 65 0.88 14.27 -5.35
N ARG A 66 0.68 15.07 -6.42
CA ARG A 66 0.54 16.53 -6.31
C ARG A 66 -0.68 16.94 -5.47
N ALA A 67 -1.80 16.24 -5.64
CA ALA A 67 -3.00 16.51 -4.86
C ALA A 67 -2.79 16.21 -3.36
N ALA A 68 -2.18 15.06 -3.04
CA ALA A 68 -1.87 14.65 -1.67
C ALA A 68 -0.81 15.55 -1.00
N ASP A 69 0.17 16.04 -1.78
CA ASP A 69 1.24 16.91 -1.26
C ASP A 69 0.69 18.22 -0.67
N ARG A 70 -0.40 18.77 -1.23
CA ARG A 70 -1.06 19.98 -0.72
C ARG A 70 -1.48 19.88 0.75
N ILE A 71 -1.71 18.66 1.24
CA ILE A 71 -2.10 18.39 2.62
C ILE A 71 -1.02 17.61 3.40
N GLY A 72 0.20 17.53 2.86
CA GLY A 72 1.30 16.78 3.46
C GLY A 72 1.06 15.27 3.56
N ALA A 73 0.31 14.71 2.59
CA ALA A 73 -0.01 13.29 2.56
C ALA A 73 0.83 12.51 1.54
N THR A 74 0.91 11.21 1.74
CA THR A 74 1.64 10.24 0.91
C THR A 74 0.67 9.41 0.07
N VAL A 75 1.03 9.12 -1.17
CA VAL A 75 0.34 8.14 -2.01
C VAL A 75 1.08 6.81 -1.92
N LEU A 76 0.35 5.75 -1.67
CA LEU A 76 0.84 4.39 -1.52
C LEU A 76 0.56 3.59 -2.79
N VAL A 77 1.53 2.78 -3.21
CA VAL A 77 1.41 1.86 -4.35
C VAL A 77 1.55 0.44 -3.81
N GLU A 78 0.57 -0.40 -4.10
CA GLU A 78 0.42 -1.73 -3.52
C GLU A 78 0.53 -2.84 -4.56
N PRO A 79 1.40 -3.85 -4.39
CA PRO A 79 1.30 -5.15 -5.04
C PRO A 79 0.11 -5.95 -4.50
N VAL A 80 -0.70 -6.53 -5.39
CA VAL A 80 -1.93 -7.24 -4.98
C VAL A 80 -1.93 -8.67 -5.51
N SER A 81 -2.34 -9.64 -4.67
CA SER A 81 -2.52 -11.04 -5.04
C SER A 81 -3.98 -11.39 -5.36
N GLY A 82 -4.18 -12.55 -5.96
CA GLY A 82 -5.53 -13.06 -6.28
C GLY A 82 -6.24 -12.32 -7.41
N ALA A 83 -5.49 -11.56 -8.21
CA ALA A 83 -5.97 -10.83 -9.37
C ALA A 83 -5.02 -11.09 -10.55
N PRO A 84 -5.27 -12.11 -11.39
CA PRO A 84 -4.32 -12.55 -12.43
C PRO A 84 -3.95 -11.46 -13.46
N ARG A 85 -4.76 -10.43 -13.58
CA ARG A 85 -4.53 -9.30 -14.51
C ARG A 85 -3.92 -8.07 -13.83
N TYR A 86 -3.68 -8.11 -12.52
CA TYR A 86 -3.06 -7.00 -11.80
C TYR A 86 -1.55 -7.00 -12.07
N PRO A 87 -0.96 -5.89 -12.55
CA PRO A 87 0.41 -5.91 -13.06
C PRO A 87 1.50 -5.79 -12.00
N LEU A 88 1.16 -5.38 -10.78
CA LEU A 88 2.12 -5.21 -9.70
C LEU A 88 1.99 -6.38 -8.73
N THR A 89 2.92 -7.32 -8.79
CA THR A 89 2.87 -8.54 -7.98
C THR A 89 3.97 -8.61 -6.92
N THR A 90 5.02 -7.84 -7.09
CA THR A 90 6.17 -7.79 -6.17
C THR A 90 6.44 -6.38 -5.65
N ALA A 91 7.15 -6.26 -4.54
CA ALA A 91 7.64 -4.98 -4.03
C ALA A 91 8.45 -4.24 -5.10
N ALA A 92 9.31 -4.94 -5.83
CA ALA A 92 10.10 -4.37 -6.92
C ALA A 92 9.23 -3.80 -8.07
N ASP A 93 8.06 -4.41 -8.37
CA ASP A 93 7.13 -3.85 -9.36
C ASP A 93 6.62 -2.48 -8.94
N ALA A 94 6.17 -2.36 -7.69
CA ALA A 94 5.68 -1.11 -7.14
C ALA A 94 6.79 -0.04 -7.09
N ILE A 95 8.00 -0.42 -6.67
CA ILE A 95 9.15 0.49 -6.62
C ILE A 95 9.50 1.00 -8.02
N ARG A 96 9.49 0.15 -9.06
CA ARG A 96 9.72 0.61 -10.44
C ARG A 96 8.71 1.65 -10.91
N VAL A 97 7.44 1.48 -10.54
CA VAL A 97 6.40 2.48 -10.84
C VAL A 97 6.65 3.78 -10.09
N ILE A 98 6.97 3.72 -8.81
CA ILE A 98 7.29 4.89 -7.98
C ILE A 98 8.49 5.65 -8.56
N ASP A 99 9.56 4.93 -8.95
CA ASP A 99 10.77 5.53 -9.52
C ASP A 99 10.49 6.18 -10.88
N ARG A 100 9.64 5.57 -11.70
CA ARG A 100 9.21 6.17 -12.96
C ARG A 100 8.48 7.49 -12.72
N VAL A 101 7.49 7.52 -11.80
CA VAL A 101 6.76 8.75 -11.47
C VAL A 101 7.71 9.82 -10.93
N HIS A 102 8.67 9.43 -10.09
CA HIS A 102 9.68 10.35 -9.59
C HIS A 102 10.54 10.93 -10.73
N SER A 103 11.05 10.09 -11.63
CA SER A 103 11.94 10.52 -12.72
C SER A 103 11.23 11.37 -13.76
N GLU A 104 9.97 11.07 -14.09
CA GLU A 104 9.22 11.76 -15.15
C GLU A 104 8.51 13.02 -14.64
N HIS A 105 8.12 13.06 -13.36
CA HIS A 105 7.26 14.13 -12.80
C HIS A 105 7.80 14.79 -11.53
N GLY A 106 8.93 14.35 -10.99
CA GLY A 106 9.55 14.92 -9.78
C GLY A 106 8.79 14.66 -8.47
N ALA A 107 7.77 13.78 -8.47
CA ALA A 107 6.98 13.50 -7.28
C ALA A 107 7.80 12.68 -6.25
N THR A 108 7.87 13.14 -5.00
CA THR A 108 8.68 12.53 -3.94
C THR A 108 7.87 11.89 -2.82
N ASN A 109 6.55 12.05 -2.82
CA ASN A 109 5.63 11.59 -1.79
C ASN A 109 4.88 10.30 -2.15
N LEU A 110 5.45 9.47 -3.05
CA LEU A 110 4.99 8.11 -3.27
C LEU A 110 5.82 7.13 -2.44
N ARG A 111 5.16 6.11 -1.88
CA ARG A 111 5.78 5.05 -1.08
C ARG A 111 5.17 3.70 -1.40
N LEU A 112 5.90 2.65 -1.07
CA LEU A 112 5.40 1.27 -1.12
C LEU A 112 4.41 1.03 0.03
N LEU A 113 3.25 0.45 -0.28
CA LEU A 113 2.44 -0.27 0.69
C LEU A 113 2.88 -1.74 0.62
N ALA A 114 3.49 -2.23 1.69
CA ALA A 114 3.93 -3.61 1.80
C ALA A 114 2.87 -4.42 2.58
N ASP A 115 1.92 -5.02 1.86
CA ASP A 115 1.04 -6.04 2.42
C ASP A 115 1.76 -7.39 2.37
N PHE A 116 2.20 -7.89 3.53
CA PHE A 116 2.97 -9.14 3.61
C PHE A 116 2.16 -10.36 3.18
N TYR A 117 0.84 -10.33 3.31
CA TYR A 117 0.00 -11.39 2.75
C TYR A 117 0.06 -11.41 1.22
N HIS A 118 -0.12 -10.25 0.58
CA HIS A 118 -0.08 -10.17 -0.87
C HIS A 118 1.28 -10.53 -1.45
N LEU A 119 2.36 -10.03 -0.85
CA LEU A 119 3.73 -10.36 -1.28
C LEU A 119 4.00 -11.87 -1.13
N HIS A 120 3.64 -12.47 0.01
CA HIS A 120 3.81 -13.91 0.25
C HIS A 120 3.03 -14.76 -0.79
N VAL A 121 1.74 -14.45 -0.99
CA VAL A 121 0.88 -15.20 -1.93
C VAL A 121 1.37 -15.10 -3.37
N ASN A 122 1.97 -13.98 -3.74
CA ASN A 122 2.60 -13.79 -5.05
C ASN A 122 3.98 -14.45 -5.16
N GLY A 123 4.54 -14.99 -4.08
CA GLY A 123 5.85 -15.64 -4.05
C GLY A 123 7.03 -14.65 -4.04
N ASP A 124 6.81 -13.42 -3.59
CA ASP A 124 7.87 -12.43 -3.42
C ASP A 124 8.76 -12.77 -2.21
N ASP A 125 10.05 -12.42 -2.28
CA ASP A 125 10.97 -12.55 -1.15
C ASP A 125 10.82 -11.33 -0.22
N ILE A 126 10.00 -11.50 0.83
CA ILE A 126 9.71 -10.42 1.77
C ILE A 126 10.96 -9.99 2.55
N THR A 127 11.88 -10.93 2.85
CA THR A 127 13.15 -10.60 3.50
C THR A 127 13.97 -9.65 2.64
N ALA A 128 14.17 -10.01 1.36
CA ALA A 128 14.87 -9.15 0.41
C ALA A 128 14.12 -7.82 0.18
N ALA A 129 12.79 -7.85 0.09
CA ALA A 129 11.98 -6.64 -0.06
C ALA A 129 12.13 -5.67 1.12
N ILE A 130 12.25 -6.18 2.35
CA ILE A 130 12.53 -5.35 3.53
C ILE A 130 13.95 -4.80 3.48
N ASP A 131 14.95 -5.64 3.21
CA ASP A 131 16.36 -5.21 3.15
C ASP A 131 16.57 -4.11 2.11
N ASP A 132 15.98 -4.26 0.93
CA ASP A 132 16.17 -3.34 -0.19
C ASP A 132 15.32 -2.06 -0.07
N TYR A 133 14.10 -2.17 0.50
CA TYR A 133 13.09 -1.11 0.37
C TYR A 133 12.52 -0.59 1.69
N ALA A 134 13.02 -0.98 2.87
CA ALA A 134 12.45 -0.54 4.16
C ALA A 134 12.28 1.00 4.25
N SER A 135 13.24 1.77 3.76
CA SER A 135 13.19 3.25 3.74
C SER A 135 12.14 3.82 2.77
N ARG A 136 11.66 2.99 1.84
CA ARG A 136 10.65 3.31 0.82
C ARG A 136 9.24 2.87 1.21
N ILE A 137 9.10 2.08 2.30
CA ILE A 137 7.80 1.63 2.81
C ILE A 137 7.11 2.77 3.55
N GLY A 138 5.91 3.12 3.09
CA GLY A 138 5.05 4.13 3.72
C GLY A 138 4.01 3.53 4.66
N HIS A 139 3.60 2.28 4.40
CA HIS A 139 2.65 1.55 5.21
C HIS A 139 2.87 0.03 5.08
N VAL A 140 2.54 -0.68 6.13
CA VAL A 140 2.57 -2.15 6.16
C VAL A 140 1.19 -2.68 6.48
N GLN A 141 0.79 -3.75 5.80
CA GLN A 141 -0.40 -4.51 6.15
C GLN A 141 -0.04 -5.97 6.40
N ILE A 142 -0.77 -6.62 7.30
CA ILE A 142 -0.55 -8.03 7.65
C ILE A 142 -1.84 -8.83 7.69
N ALA A 143 -1.75 -10.02 7.18
CA ALA A 143 -2.64 -11.16 7.39
C ALA A 143 -1.81 -12.43 7.23
N ASP A 144 -2.30 -13.56 7.70
CA ASP A 144 -1.60 -14.84 7.56
C ASP A 144 -2.11 -15.65 6.36
N ALA A 145 -1.26 -16.50 5.80
CA ALA A 145 -1.59 -17.39 4.69
C ALA A 145 -1.34 -18.86 5.08
N PRO A 146 -2.14 -19.79 4.53
CA PRO A 146 -3.28 -19.58 3.64
C PRO A 146 -4.51 -19.02 4.36
N GLY A 147 -5.44 -18.42 3.56
CA GLY A 147 -6.78 -18.04 4.06
C GLY A 147 -6.96 -16.58 4.43
N ARG A 148 -5.88 -15.78 4.54
CA ARG A 148 -5.92 -14.38 4.95
C ARG A 148 -6.49 -14.21 6.37
N GLY A 149 -6.15 -15.16 7.28
CA GLY A 149 -6.59 -15.15 8.67
C GLY A 149 -5.74 -14.25 9.57
N GLU A 150 -6.00 -14.36 10.89
CA GLU A 150 -5.25 -13.65 11.92
C GLU A 150 -3.78 -14.09 11.96
N PRO A 151 -2.85 -13.24 12.39
CA PRO A 151 -1.46 -13.62 12.62
C PRO A 151 -1.33 -14.89 13.49
N GLY A 152 -0.55 -15.85 13.02
CA GLY A 152 -0.34 -17.14 13.68
C GLY A 152 -1.37 -18.22 13.31
N THR A 153 -2.25 -17.98 12.33
CA THR A 153 -3.18 -18.99 11.80
C THR A 153 -2.66 -19.71 10.55
N GLY A 154 -1.54 -19.25 10.00
CA GLY A 154 -0.92 -19.78 8.78
C GLY A 154 0.58 -19.95 8.91
N GLU A 155 1.31 -19.69 7.82
CA GLU A 155 2.73 -20.00 7.69
C GLU A 155 3.65 -18.77 7.52
N ILE A 156 3.08 -17.54 7.41
CA ILE A 156 3.89 -16.35 7.22
C ILE A 156 4.64 -16.02 8.53
N PRO A 157 5.97 -15.91 8.52
CA PRO A 157 6.75 -15.58 9.72
C PRO A 157 6.64 -14.09 10.06
N LEU A 158 5.42 -13.60 10.29
CA LEU A 158 5.09 -12.18 10.46
C LEU A 158 5.94 -11.51 11.54
N ARG A 159 6.17 -12.20 12.68
CA ARG A 159 7.03 -11.67 13.76
C ARG A 159 8.43 -11.36 13.26
N THR A 160 9.05 -12.29 12.55
CA THR A 160 10.42 -12.14 12.00
C THR A 160 10.48 -10.95 11.04
N TYR A 161 9.51 -10.82 10.15
CA TYR A 161 9.46 -9.69 9.21
C TYR A 161 9.25 -8.34 9.91
N LEU A 162 8.41 -8.29 10.95
CA LEU A 162 8.20 -7.06 11.71
C LEU A 162 9.44 -6.67 12.54
N GLU A 163 10.16 -7.65 13.10
CA GLU A 163 11.43 -7.43 13.78
C GLU A 163 12.51 -6.91 12.83
N GLN A 164 12.66 -7.54 11.65
CA GLN A 164 13.58 -7.10 10.60
C GLN A 164 13.26 -5.67 10.15
N LEU A 165 11.99 -5.38 9.83
CA LEU A 165 11.52 -4.07 9.43
C LEU A 165 11.80 -2.99 10.48
N THR A 166 11.59 -3.34 11.77
CA THR A 166 11.91 -2.46 12.89
C THR A 166 13.42 -2.21 13.00
N GLY A 167 14.22 -3.25 12.75
CA GLY A 167 15.69 -3.15 12.69
C GLY A 167 16.17 -2.19 11.60
N HIS A 168 15.48 -2.13 10.46
CA HIS A 168 15.74 -1.15 9.40
C HIS A 168 15.17 0.25 9.70
N GLY A 169 14.63 0.48 10.89
CA GLY A 169 14.21 1.81 11.32
C GLY A 169 12.78 2.21 10.95
N TYR A 170 11.95 1.28 10.44
CA TYR A 170 10.53 1.57 10.20
C TYR A 170 9.82 1.95 11.51
N ARG A 171 9.04 3.03 11.49
CA ARG A 171 8.29 3.56 12.64
C ARG A 171 6.84 3.90 12.27
N GLY A 172 6.39 3.41 11.11
CA GLY A 172 5.02 3.59 10.62
C GLY A 172 4.04 2.64 11.30
N TYR A 173 2.81 2.68 10.83
CA TYR A 173 1.76 1.79 11.29
C TYR A 173 1.83 0.44 10.58
N VAL A 174 1.38 -0.61 11.30
CA VAL A 174 1.11 -1.93 10.75
C VAL A 174 -0.41 -2.13 10.78
N GLY A 175 -1.03 -2.11 9.61
CA GLY A 175 -2.46 -2.32 9.45
C GLY A 175 -2.83 -3.80 9.54
N LEU A 176 -3.95 -4.11 10.18
CA LEU A 176 -4.50 -5.46 10.26
C LEU A 176 -5.53 -5.62 9.13
N GLU A 177 -5.23 -6.46 8.14
CA GLU A 177 -6.12 -6.67 6.98
C GLU A 177 -6.52 -8.13 6.79
N TYR A 178 -6.71 -8.83 7.89
CA TYR A 178 -7.13 -10.22 7.88
C TYR A 178 -8.65 -10.38 7.96
N LYS A 179 -9.12 -11.54 7.53
CA LYS A 179 -10.49 -12.01 7.73
C LYS A 179 -10.56 -12.66 9.10
N ALA A 180 -11.40 -12.13 9.99
CA ALA A 180 -11.60 -12.70 11.30
C ALA A 180 -12.13 -14.13 11.18
N THR A 181 -11.43 -15.09 11.78
CA THR A 181 -11.81 -16.52 11.83
C THR A 181 -12.31 -16.93 13.21
N LYS A 182 -12.12 -16.09 14.23
CA LYS A 182 -12.49 -16.33 15.61
C LYS A 182 -13.40 -15.24 16.17
N PRO A 183 -14.24 -15.54 17.19
CA PRO A 183 -15.08 -14.53 17.85
C PRO A 183 -14.28 -13.38 18.48
N ASP A 184 -13.14 -13.65 19.13
CA ASP A 184 -12.17 -12.61 19.53
C ASP A 184 -11.10 -12.50 18.46
N THR A 185 -11.28 -11.55 17.57
CA THR A 185 -10.36 -11.30 16.46
C THR A 185 -8.96 -10.84 16.86
N PHE A 186 -8.76 -10.50 18.15
CA PHE A 186 -7.46 -10.10 18.71
C PHE A 186 -6.88 -11.14 19.68
N GLU A 187 -7.42 -12.36 19.75
CA GLU A 187 -6.93 -13.40 20.66
C GLU A 187 -5.43 -13.69 20.45
N TRP A 188 -4.92 -13.57 19.22
CA TRP A 188 -3.52 -13.76 18.88
C TRP A 188 -2.56 -12.71 19.49
N LEU A 189 -3.09 -11.54 19.91
CA LEU A 189 -2.34 -10.45 20.52
C LEU A 189 -2.67 -10.36 22.01
N PRO A 190 -1.74 -10.71 22.93
CA PRO A 190 -1.95 -10.63 24.36
C PRO A 190 -2.44 -9.24 24.80
N ARG A 191 -3.38 -9.19 25.76
CA ARG A 191 -3.97 -7.91 26.20
C ARG A 191 -2.92 -6.90 26.67
N ALA A 192 -1.85 -7.36 27.30
CA ALA A 192 -0.75 -6.50 27.73
C ALA A 192 0.00 -5.83 26.56
N GLU A 193 -0.04 -6.46 25.38
CA GLU A 193 0.60 -5.96 24.16
C GLU A 193 -0.37 -5.12 23.28
N ARG A 194 -1.68 -5.14 23.59
CA ARG A 194 -2.70 -4.34 22.88
C ARG A 194 -2.66 -2.86 23.24
N VAL A 195 -2.00 -2.52 24.34
CA VAL A 195 -1.81 -1.12 24.74
C VAL A 195 -0.62 -0.60 23.98
N ALA A 196 -0.88 -0.10 22.75
CA ALA A 196 0.07 0.77 22.10
C ALA A 196 0.29 1.97 23.02
N THR A 197 1.48 2.11 23.55
CA THR A 197 1.91 3.36 24.13
C THR A 197 1.94 4.37 22.96
N LEU A 198 0.82 5.06 22.77
CA LEU A 198 0.79 6.25 21.95
C LEU A 198 1.69 7.27 22.65
N GLN A 199 2.99 7.16 22.41
CA GLN A 199 3.87 8.27 22.70
C GLN A 199 3.44 9.38 21.73
N PRO A 200 3.01 10.55 22.25
CA PRO A 200 2.73 11.68 21.38
C PRO A 200 4.00 11.89 20.54
N ARG A 201 3.84 11.93 19.21
CA ARG A 201 4.92 12.38 18.33
C ARG A 201 5.36 13.73 18.86
N ALA A 202 6.64 13.86 19.22
CA ALA A 202 7.23 15.15 19.49
C ALA A 202 6.94 16.02 18.25
N GLU A 203 6.12 17.06 18.44
CA GLU A 203 5.94 18.08 17.44
C GLU A 203 7.31 18.69 17.18
N THR A 204 7.92 18.35 16.08
CA THR A 204 9.08 19.07 15.57
C THR A 204 8.54 20.43 15.11
N ARG A 205 8.53 21.40 16.03
CA ARG A 205 8.39 22.80 15.64
C ARG A 205 9.64 23.16 14.81
N ILE A 206 9.40 23.48 13.57
CA ILE A 206 10.30 24.31 12.75
C ILE A 206 9.73 25.70 12.72
#